data_5bbe49b5ff7c5e76d906c1f933195cc1
#
_entry.id   5bbe49b5ff7c5e76d906c1f933195cc1
#
_cell.length_a   1.000
_cell.length_b   1.000
_cell.length_c   1.000
_cell.angle_alpha   90.00
_cell.angle_beta   90.00
_cell.angle_gamma   90.00
#
_symmetry.space_group_name_H-M   'P 1'
#
loop_
_entity.id
_entity.type
_entity.pdbx_description
1 polymer ?
#
loop_
_entity_poly.entity_id
_entity_poly.type
_entity_poly.pdbx_seq_one_letter_code
_entity_poly.pdbx_strand_id
1 'polypeptide(L)'
;MNISLFKNYRELNGYDKYKIVNYYYKNKGVCIGDISKNLNVSDRAVRRVLKEEGINTRLKNRYVLDECYFACIDTEAKAYILGFIYADGFVGDENHNNIVVSINDLEILEFMANELQFTGDIRRTKKGGFENSKEGYSLNFSSKIMATRLREIGLYPNKSLTMDKLPNIDKALIRHFIRGYFDGDGSIILSHNTSYYKANEGIIKYIYPTYCFMILGTESFLNEIKRETKFNYVKLYDTKTEKIKCLKINAKKEFDNIFNYLYDKSTIKLERKYNKWNEIKSAFTVGAVKQIG
;
A
#
# COMPACT_ATOMS: atom_id res chain seq x y z
N MET A 1 -28.43 -37.20 -6.34
CA MET A 1 -27.28 -36.49 -5.74
C MET A 1 -26.34 -37.52 -5.14
N ASN A 2 -25.24 -37.88 -5.82
CA ASN A 2 -24.23 -38.75 -5.26
C ASN A 2 -23.38 -37.93 -4.30
N ILE A 3 -23.62 -38.06 -3.00
CA ILE A 3 -22.72 -37.58 -1.97
C ILE A 3 -21.49 -38.50 -2.04
N SER A 4 -20.44 -38.08 -2.71
CA SER A 4 -19.14 -38.72 -2.64
C SER A 4 -18.64 -38.59 -1.21
N LEU A 5 -18.88 -39.63 -0.40
CA LEU A 5 -18.40 -39.68 0.97
C LEU A 5 -16.89 -39.86 0.95
N PHE A 6 -16.17 -38.76 1.27
CA PHE A 6 -14.73 -38.84 1.50
C PHE A 6 -14.46 -39.78 2.68
N LYS A 7 -13.55 -40.76 2.50
CA LYS A 7 -13.13 -41.66 3.57
C LYS A 7 -12.60 -40.86 4.77
N ASN A 8 -13.11 -41.21 5.95
CA ASN A 8 -12.58 -40.72 7.21
C ASN A 8 -11.36 -41.52 7.64
N TYR A 9 -10.57 -41.02 8.59
CA TYR A 9 -9.35 -41.68 9.06
C TYR A 9 -9.57 -43.10 9.53
N ARG A 10 -10.71 -43.41 10.22
CA ARG A 10 -11.03 -44.76 10.72
C ARG A 10 -11.34 -45.78 9.64
N GLU A 11 -11.64 -45.31 8.42
CA GLU A 11 -11.96 -46.13 7.25
C GLU A 11 -10.74 -46.39 6.37
N LEU A 12 -9.59 -45.79 6.71
CA LEU A 12 -8.35 -45.97 5.97
C LEU A 12 -7.64 -47.26 6.40
N ASN A 13 -7.31 -48.10 5.43
CA ASN A 13 -6.40 -49.24 5.63
C ASN A 13 -4.93 -48.81 5.40
N GLY A 14 -3.99 -49.73 5.60
CA GLY A 14 -2.56 -49.45 5.42
C GLY A 14 -2.18 -48.98 3.99
N TYR A 15 -2.88 -49.54 2.99
CA TYR A 15 -2.66 -49.16 1.59
C TYR A 15 -3.16 -47.73 1.28
N ASP A 16 -4.30 -47.33 1.85
CA ASP A 16 -4.80 -45.97 1.71
C ASP A 16 -3.83 -44.98 2.36
N LYS A 17 -3.28 -45.27 3.52
CA LYS A 17 -2.28 -44.44 4.21
C LYS A 17 -1.01 -44.33 3.37
N TYR A 18 -0.50 -45.43 2.86
CA TYR A 18 0.65 -45.46 1.95
C TYR A 18 0.40 -44.58 0.71
N LYS A 19 -0.76 -44.66 0.07
CA LYS A 19 -1.11 -43.80 -1.07
C LYS A 19 -1.03 -42.31 -0.74
N ILE A 20 -1.53 -41.90 0.43
CA ILE A 20 -1.49 -40.51 0.87
C ILE A 20 -0.05 -40.02 0.98
N VAL A 21 0.81 -40.79 1.65
CA VAL A 21 2.22 -40.48 1.85
C VAL A 21 2.98 -40.42 0.52
N ASN A 22 2.77 -41.43 -0.32
CA ASN A 22 3.40 -41.53 -1.63
C ASN A 22 2.96 -40.39 -2.56
N TYR A 23 1.69 -40.01 -2.54
CA TYR A 23 1.18 -38.89 -3.32
C TYR A 23 1.82 -37.58 -2.88
N TYR A 24 1.97 -37.37 -1.56
CA TYR A 24 2.64 -36.19 -1.00
C TYR A 24 4.10 -36.08 -1.45
N TYR A 25 4.86 -37.18 -1.41
CA TYR A 25 6.28 -37.17 -1.84
C TYR A 25 6.47 -37.04 -3.35
N LYS A 26 5.60 -37.64 -4.16
CA LYS A 26 5.69 -37.57 -5.62
C LYS A 26 5.33 -36.19 -6.17
N ASN A 27 4.45 -35.47 -5.49
CA ASN A 27 3.95 -34.18 -5.96
C ASN A 27 4.41 -33.07 -5.00
N LYS A 28 5.67 -32.64 -5.15
CA LYS A 28 6.27 -31.58 -4.35
C LYS A 28 5.38 -30.33 -4.37
N GLY A 29 5.00 -29.80 -3.19
CA GLY A 29 4.17 -28.61 -3.06
C GLY A 29 2.66 -28.85 -3.16
N VAL A 30 2.21 -30.10 -3.28
CA VAL A 30 0.79 -30.45 -3.30
C VAL A 30 0.08 -29.99 -2.02
N CYS A 31 -1.08 -29.38 -2.14
CA CYS A 31 -1.88 -29.00 -0.98
C CYS A 31 -2.72 -30.20 -0.47
N ILE A 32 -3.10 -30.15 0.82
CA ILE A 32 -3.93 -31.17 1.45
C ILE A 32 -5.25 -31.39 0.70
N GLY A 33 -5.87 -30.31 0.23
CA GLY A 33 -7.12 -30.39 -0.54
C GLY A 33 -6.98 -31.13 -1.87
N ASP A 34 -5.83 -31.06 -2.52
CA ASP A 34 -5.58 -31.80 -3.76
C ASP A 34 -5.41 -33.30 -3.47
N ILE A 35 -4.67 -33.65 -2.40
CA ILE A 35 -4.56 -35.05 -1.94
C ILE A 35 -5.94 -35.61 -1.60
N SER A 36 -6.71 -34.82 -0.84
CA SER A 36 -8.09 -35.14 -0.43
C SER A 36 -8.97 -35.48 -1.64
N LYS A 37 -9.01 -34.60 -2.63
CA LYS A 37 -9.82 -34.75 -3.84
C LYS A 37 -9.38 -35.95 -4.68
N ASN A 38 -8.06 -36.10 -4.91
CA ASN A 38 -7.53 -37.15 -5.79
C ASN A 38 -7.64 -38.55 -5.19
N LEU A 39 -7.57 -38.66 -3.86
CA LEU A 39 -7.63 -39.95 -3.18
C LEU A 39 -8.99 -40.21 -2.52
N ASN A 40 -9.93 -39.30 -2.64
CA ASN A 40 -11.27 -39.37 -2.03
C ASN A 40 -11.23 -39.59 -0.51
N VAL A 41 -10.33 -38.85 0.18
CA VAL A 41 -10.08 -38.96 1.62
C VAL A 41 -10.28 -37.59 2.25
N SER A 42 -10.89 -37.49 3.41
CA SER A 42 -11.12 -36.20 4.07
C SER A 42 -9.79 -35.46 4.41
N ASP A 43 -9.76 -34.17 4.31
CA ASP A 43 -8.59 -33.31 4.65
C ASP A 43 -8.05 -33.64 6.05
N ARG A 44 -8.96 -33.88 7.01
CA ARG A 44 -8.61 -34.21 8.38
C ARG A 44 -7.88 -35.55 8.46
N ALA A 45 -8.31 -36.53 7.68
CA ALA A 45 -7.68 -37.84 7.61
C ALA A 45 -6.29 -37.76 6.94
N VAL A 46 -6.17 -37.00 5.85
CA VAL A 46 -4.88 -36.73 5.18
C VAL A 46 -3.88 -36.11 6.16
N ARG A 47 -4.27 -35.03 6.86
CA ARG A 47 -3.40 -34.36 7.86
C ARG A 47 -2.95 -35.31 8.96
N ARG A 48 -3.84 -36.18 9.43
CA ARG A 48 -3.51 -37.11 10.49
C ARG A 48 -2.51 -38.16 10.03
N VAL A 49 -2.70 -38.74 8.85
CA VAL A 49 -1.78 -39.73 8.28
C VAL A 49 -0.39 -39.12 8.09
N LEU A 50 -0.30 -37.93 7.47
CA LEU A 50 0.97 -37.26 7.26
C LEU A 50 1.68 -36.89 8.57
N LYS A 51 0.90 -36.51 9.61
CA LYS A 51 1.44 -36.26 10.95
C LYS A 51 2.01 -37.52 11.61
N GLU A 52 1.29 -38.67 11.50
CA GLU A 52 1.75 -39.96 12.03
C GLU A 52 3.08 -40.39 11.39
N GLU A 53 3.29 -40.09 10.13
CA GLU A 53 4.54 -40.32 9.39
C GLU A 53 5.61 -39.27 9.63
N GLY A 54 5.42 -38.37 10.62
CA GLY A 54 6.37 -37.31 10.95
C GLY A 54 6.49 -36.21 9.89
N ILE A 55 5.59 -36.20 8.90
CA ILE A 55 5.61 -35.22 7.82
C ILE A 55 4.98 -33.92 8.34
N ASN A 56 5.79 -32.87 8.41
CA ASN A 56 5.28 -31.55 8.77
C ASN A 56 4.53 -30.94 7.58
N THR A 57 3.21 -31.04 7.61
CA THR A 57 2.30 -30.47 6.59
C THR A 57 2.05 -28.97 6.74
N ARG A 58 2.64 -28.30 7.73
CA ARG A 58 2.75 -26.85 7.71
C ARG A 58 3.60 -26.53 6.50
N LEU A 59 2.95 -25.99 5.46
CA LEU A 59 3.63 -25.54 4.25
C LEU A 59 4.83 -24.70 4.69
N LYS A 60 6.05 -25.13 4.37
CA LYS A 60 7.18 -24.23 4.23
C LYS A 60 6.65 -23.09 3.38
N ASN A 61 6.92 -21.87 3.78
CA ASN A 61 6.40 -20.66 3.13
C ASN A 61 6.22 -20.88 1.62
N ARG A 62 5.01 -20.64 1.11
CA ARG A 62 4.70 -20.75 -0.33
C ARG A 62 5.50 -19.76 -1.18
N TYR A 63 6.27 -18.91 -0.53
CA TYR A 63 7.09 -17.85 -1.12
C TYR A 63 8.32 -17.60 -0.25
N VAL A 64 9.34 -17.06 -0.85
CA VAL A 64 10.49 -16.44 -0.18
C VAL A 64 10.09 -15.02 0.20
N LEU A 65 10.60 -14.53 1.31
CA LEU A 65 10.39 -13.18 1.81
C LEU A 65 11.57 -12.80 2.72
N ASP A 66 12.14 -11.63 2.54
CA ASP A 66 13.04 -11.04 3.53
C ASP A 66 12.22 -10.54 4.73
N GLU A 67 12.01 -11.40 5.70
CA GLU A 67 11.24 -11.08 6.91
C GLU A 67 11.90 -9.99 7.77
N CYS A 68 13.20 -9.76 7.59
CA CYS A 68 14.00 -8.77 8.33
C CYS A 68 14.12 -7.42 7.60
N TYR A 69 13.50 -7.24 6.45
CA TYR A 69 13.64 -6.04 5.62
C TYR A 69 13.48 -4.72 6.41
N PHE A 70 12.53 -4.66 7.33
CA PHE A 70 12.29 -3.48 8.19
C PHE A 70 13.03 -3.51 9.54
N ALA A 71 13.94 -4.44 9.76
CA ALA A 71 14.74 -4.47 11.01
C ALA A 71 15.49 -3.14 11.22
N CYS A 72 16.04 -2.58 10.15
CA CYS A 72 16.63 -1.26 10.11
C CYS A 72 16.09 -0.49 8.90
N ILE A 73 15.70 0.77 9.09
CA ILE A 73 15.30 1.68 8.00
C ILE A 73 16.50 2.55 7.67
N ASP A 74 17.33 2.10 6.74
CA ASP A 74 18.64 2.66 6.40
C ASP A 74 18.79 3.06 4.93
N THR A 75 17.76 2.85 4.11
CA THR A 75 17.75 3.20 2.69
C THR A 75 16.52 4.00 2.29
N GLU A 76 16.63 4.70 1.15
CA GLU A 76 15.50 5.39 0.51
C GLU A 76 14.32 4.43 0.27
N ALA A 77 14.60 3.23 -0.28
CA ALA A 77 13.59 2.24 -0.59
C ALA A 77 12.80 1.81 0.65
N LYS A 78 13.50 1.48 1.74
CA LYS A 78 12.86 1.07 3.00
C LYS A 78 11.99 2.18 3.59
N ALA A 79 12.50 3.41 3.61
CA ALA A 79 11.75 4.56 4.11
C ALA A 79 10.51 4.86 3.23
N TYR A 80 10.66 4.80 1.91
CA TYR A 80 9.56 5.00 0.96
C TYR A 80 8.48 3.93 1.11
N ILE A 81 8.86 2.65 1.13
CA ILE A 81 7.91 1.54 1.29
C ILE A 81 7.22 1.63 2.65
N LEU A 82 7.94 1.96 3.73
CA LEU A 82 7.34 2.18 5.04
C LEU A 82 6.28 3.27 4.99
N GLY A 83 6.58 4.42 4.37
CA GLY A 83 5.61 5.51 4.18
C GLY A 83 4.39 5.08 3.38
N PHE A 84 4.59 4.28 2.35
CA PHE A 84 3.50 3.74 1.53
C PHE A 84 2.62 2.76 2.32
N ILE A 85 3.22 1.89 3.15
CA ILE A 85 2.47 1.00 4.07
C ILE A 85 1.70 1.82 5.11
N TYR A 86 2.26 2.94 5.58
CA TYR A 86 1.54 3.88 6.46
C TYR A 86 0.30 4.46 5.81
N ALA A 87 0.31 4.69 4.51
CA ALA A 87 -0.85 5.13 3.73
C ALA A 87 -1.82 3.96 3.47
N ASP A 88 -1.50 3.13 2.49
CA ASP A 88 -2.38 2.11 1.90
C ASP A 88 -2.20 0.69 2.46
N GLY A 89 -1.23 0.47 3.35
CA GLY A 89 -0.96 -0.85 3.91
C GLY A 89 -1.90 -1.20 5.07
N PHE A 90 -2.12 -2.50 5.25
CA PHE A 90 -2.74 -3.07 6.43
C PHE A 90 -1.74 -4.01 7.10
N VAL A 91 -1.59 -3.90 8.41
CA VAL A 91 -0.80 -4.80 9.25
C VAL A 91 -1.75 -5.42 10.27
N GLY A 92 -1.82 -6.75 10.28
CA GLY A 92 -2.66 -7.49 11.21
C GLY A 92 -2.20 -7.36 12.67
N ASP A 93 -3.08 -7.78 13.57
CA ASP A 93 -2.80 -7.86 15.00
C ASP A 93 -1.82 -9.01 15.34
N GLU A 94 -1.60 -9.24 16.63
CA GLU A 94 -0.67 -10.27 17.11
C GLU A 94 -1.12 -11.70 16.73
N ASN A 95 -2.40 -11.93 16.53
CA ASN A 95 -2.96 -13.21 16.13
C ASN A 95 -2.93 -13.42 14.62
N HIS A 96 -2.93 -12.31 13.85
CA HIS A 96 -3.01 -12.27 12.40
C HIS A 96 -1.83 -11.44 11.84
N ASN A 97 -0.70 -12.09 11.64
CA ASN A 97 0.54 -11.43 11.18
C ASN A 97 0.57 -11.25 9.65
N ASN A 98 -0.57 -10.95 9.04
CA ASN A 98 -0.65 -10.65 7.62
C ASN A 98 -0.37 -9.17 7.35
N ILE A 99 0.31 -8.93 6.26
CA ILE A 99 0.60 -7.60 5.73
C ILE A 99 0.00 -7.54 4.33
N VAL A 100 -0.80 -6.51 4.08
CA VAL A 100 -1.51 -6.34 2.80
C VAL A 100 -1.32 -4.92 2.32
N VAL A 101 -0.93 -4.77 1.05
CA VAL A 101 -0.94 -3.49 0.35
C VAL A 101 -1.79 -3.65 -0.90
N SER A 102 -2.84 -2.84 -1.04
CA SER A 102 -3.79 -2.95 -2.16
C SER A 102 -3.95 -1.62 -2.86
N ILE A 103 -3.55 -1.54 -4.14
CA ILE A 103 -3.55 -0.32 -4.94
C ILE A 103 -3.84 -0.63 -6.41
N ASN A 104 -4.05 0.42 -7.21
CA ASN A 104 -4.24 0.28 -8.67
C ASN A 104 -2.91 0.32 -9.45
N ASP A 105 -1.85 0.80 -8.85
CA ASP A 105 -0.55 1.00 -9.49
C ASP A 105 0.32 -0.25 -9.30
N LEU A 106 0.29 -1.17 -10.28
CA LEU A 106 0.99 -2.46 -10.23
C LEU A 106 2.50 -2.28 -10.04
N GLU A 107 3.11 -1.31 -10.71
CA GLU A 107 4.55 -1.03 -10.70
C GLU A 107 5.12 -0.84 -9.29
N ILE A 108 4.36 -0.20 -8.39
CA ILE A 108 4.78 -0.01 -6.99
C ILE A 108 4.73 -1.32 -6.21
N LEU A 109 3.74 -2.19 -6.47
CA LEU A 109 3.69 -3.50 -5.82
C LEU A 109 4.79 -4.42 -6.32
N GLU A 110 5.12 -4.37 -7.61
CA GLU A 110 6.26 -5.11 -8.20
C GLU A 110 7.59 -4.62 -7.61
N PHE A 111 7.76 -3.30 -7.48
CA PHE A 111 8.91 -2.72 -6.79
C PHE A 111 8.99 -3.21 -5.33
N MET A 112 7.89 -3.16 -4.58
CA MET A 112 7.85 -3.67 -3.19
C MET A 112 8.17 -5.17 -3.12
N ALA A 113 7.62 -5.98 -4.03
CA ALA A 113 7.87 -7.42 -4.08
C ALA A 113 9.36 -7.71 -4.31
N ASN A 114 10.01 -6.98 -5.23
CA ASN A 114 11.44 -7.12 -5.51
C ASN A 114 12.29 -6.74 -4.30
N GLU A 115 12.02 -5.60 -3.67
CA GLU A 115 12.72 -5.14 -2.46
C GLU A 115 12.59 -6.11 -1.30
N LEU A 116 11.40 -6.66 -1.08
CA LEU A 116 11.09 -7.65 -0.05
C LEU A 116 11.57 -9.06 -0.42
N GLN A 117 12.18 -9.26 -1.59
CA GLN A 117 12.51 -10.58 -2.15
C GLN A 117 11.30 -11.53 -2.14
N PHE A 118 10.11 -10.99 -2.33
CA PHE A 118 8.87 -11.74 -2.29
C PHE A 118 8.64 -12.51 -3.60
N THR A 119 8.58 -13.83 -3.51
CA THR A 119 8.39 -14.72 -4.68
C THR A 119 6.95 -15.19 -4.86
N GLY A 120 6.03 -14.68 -4.08
CA GLY A 120 4.60 -14.99 -4.22
C GLY A 120 3.92 -14.12 -5.28
N ASP A 121 2.64 -14.37 -5.51
CA ASP A 121 1.88 -13.68 -6.55
C ASP A 121 1.31 -12.34 -6.07
N ILE A 122 1.40 -11.31 -6.90
CA ILE A 122 0.59 -10.10 -6.79
C ILE A 122 -0.78 -10.43 -7.39
N ARG A 123 -1.82 -10.35 -6.58
CA ARG A 123 -3.17 -10.74 -6.97
C ARG A 123 -3.95 -9.57 -7.55
N ARG A 124 -4.69 -9.81 -8.62
CA ARG A 124 -5.73 -8.87 -9.07
C ARG A 124 -6.89 -8.86 -8.08
N THR A 125 -7.35 -7.68 -7.71
CA THR A 125 -8.55 -7.48 -6.90
C THR A 125 -9.72 -7.14 -7.82
N LYS A 126 -10.90 -7.70 -7.52
CA LYS A 126 -12.13 -7.36 -8.25
C LYS A 126 -12.50 -5.90 -7.99
N LYS A 127 -13.23 -5.30 -8.92
CA LYS A 127 -13.86 -4.00 -8.69
C LYS A 127 -14.60 -4.01 -7.35
N GLY A 128 -14.40 -2.96 -6.55
CA GLY A 128 -15.22 -2.71 -5.37
C GLY A 128 -16.69 -2.43 -5.74
N GLY A 129 -17.58 -2.42 -4.75
CA GLY A 129 -19.03 -2.23 -4.99
C GLY A 129 -19.46 -0.84 -5.45
N PHE A 130 -18.54 0.10 -5.68
CA PHE A 130 -18.85 1.43 -6.17
C PHE A 130 -18.72 1.48 -7.71
N GLU A 131 -19.63 2.19 -8.36
CA GLU A 131 -19.77 2.28 -9.83
C GLU A 131 -18.47 2.70 -10.54
N ASN A 132 -17.67 3.57 -9.92
CA ASN A 132 -16.40 4.09 -10.43
C ASN A 132 -15.16 3.37 -9.89
N SER A 133 -15.30 2.26 -9.16
CA SER A 133 -14.15 1.53 -8.65
C SER A 133 -13.41 0.84 -9.81
N LYS A 134 -12.09 0.97 -9.80
CA LYS A 134 -11.21 0.29 -10.75
C LYS A 134 -10.79 -1.07 -10.20
N GLU A 135 -10.41 -1.97 -11.09
CA GLU A 135 -9.64 -3.15 -10.71
C GLU A 135 -8.30 -2.68 -10.13
N GLY A 136 -7.82 -3.38 -9.12
CA GLY A 136 -6.55 -3.10 -8.49
C GLY A 136 -5.71 -4.34 -8.34
N TYR A 137 -4.63 -4.19 -7.61
CA TYR A 137 -3.70 -5.28 -7.29
C TYR A 137 -3.49 -5.32 -5.78
N SER A 138 -3.12 -6.49 -5.27
CA SER A 138 -2.84 -6.69 -3.86
C SER A 138 -1.60 -7.55 -3.68
N LEU A 139 -0.65 -7.03 -2.91
CA LEU A 139 0.47 -7.75 -2.36
C LEU A 139 0.07 -8.21 -0.95
N ASN A 140 0.05 -9.52 -0.72
CA ASN A 140 -0.42 -10.10 0.54
C ASN A 140 0.51 -11.23 0.98
N PHE A 141 1.10 -11.08 2.15
CA PHE A 141 1.96 -12.08 2.76
C PHE A 141 1.81 -12.08 4.27
N SER A 142 2.36 -13.10 4.93
CA SER A 142 2.33 -13.23 6.39
C SER A 142 3.74 -13.46 6.90
N SER A 143 4.17 -12.62 7.84
CA SER A 143 5.42 -12.78 8.57
C SER A 143 5.26 -12.24 9.98
N LYS A 144 5.47 -13.09 10.98
CA LYS A 144 5.42 -12.67 12.38
C LYS A 144 6.54 -11.67 12.70
N ILE A 145 7.75 -11.90 12.18
CA ILE A 145 8.91 -11.04 12.41
C ILE A 145 8.62 -9.64 11.87
N MET A 146 8.27 -9.55 10.59
CA MET A 146 8.01 -8.27 9.94
C MET A 146 6.79 -7.54 10.52
N ALA A 147 5.66 -8.24 10.75
CA ALA A 147 4.47 -7.62 11.32
C ALA A 147 4.72 -7.10 12.74
N THR A 148 5.48 -7.84 13.58
CA THR A 148 5.88 -7.36 14.91
C THR A 148 6.71 -6.11 14.79
N ARG A 149 7.71 -6.09 13.90
CA ARG A 149 8.55 -4.93 13.69
C ARG A 149 7.77 -3.71 13.19
N LEU A 150 6.85 -3.89 12.26
CA LEU A 150 6.00 -2.80 11.77
C LEU A 150 5.09 -2.24 12.88
N ARG A 151 4.56 -3.09 13.77
CA ARG A 151 3.81 -2.62 14.96
C ARG A 151 4.69 -1.82 15.91
N GLU A 152 5.93 -2.25 16.19
CA GLU A 152 6.90 -1.50 16.99
C GLU A 152 7.20 -0.11 16.41
N ILE A 153 7.19 0.02 15.08
CA ILE A 153 7.38 1.30 14.39
C ILE A 153 6.11 2.18 14.48
N GLY A 154 4.94 1.61 14.83
CA GLY A 154 3.68 2.36 15.00
C GLY A 154 2.55 1.96 14.07
N LEU A 155 2.69 0.86 13.30
CA LEU A 155 1.65 0.37 12.39
C LEU A 155 0.73 -0.64 13.09
N TYR A 156 -0.37 -0.17 13.62
CA TYR A 156 -1.42 -0.99 14.24
C TYR A 156 -2.66 -1.11 13.35
N PRO A 157 -3.54 -2.11 13.59
CA PRO A 157 -4.87 -2.11 12.99
C PRO A 157 -5.60 -0.78 13.23
N ASN A 158 -6.33 -0.29 12.22
CA ASN A 158 -6.98 1.03 12.23
C ASN A 158 -6.02 2.23 12.34
N LYS A 159 -4.78 2.08 11.88
CA LYS A 159 -3.74 3.12 11.93
C LYS A 159 -4.19 4.50 11.46
N SER A 160 -5.04 4.56 10.43
CA SER A 160 -5.56 5.84 9.89
C SER A 160 -6.25 6.72 10.94
N LEU A 161 -6.77 6.12 12.02
CA LEU A 161 -7.45 6.83 13.12
C LEU A 161 -6.56 7.04 14.35
N THR A 162 -5.38 6.43 14.39
CA THR A 162 -4.53 6.35 15.59
C THR A 162 -3.10 6.80 15.37
N MET A 163 -2.67 7.05 14.13
CA MET A 163 -1.34 7.61 13.86
C MET A 163 -1.18 8.96 14.54
N ASP A 164 -0.13 9.08 15.35
CA ASP A 164 0.15 10.31 16.10
C ASP A 164 1.53 10.91 15.82
N LYS A 165 2.47 10.11 15.32
CA LYS A 165 3.87 10.50 15.15
C LYS A 165 4.46 9.97 13.83
N LEU A 166 5.49 10.67 13.35
CA LEU A 166 6.40 10.12 12.36
C LEU A 166 7.22 8.96 12.96
N PRO A 167 7.61 7.97 12.15
CA PRO A 167 8.47 6.90 12.63
C PRO A 167 9.82 7.45 13.09
N ASN A 168 10.38 6.83 14.12
CA ASN A 168 11.73 7.17 14.58
C ASN A 168 12.78 6.51 13.68
N ILE A 169 13.16 7.21 12.61
CA ILE A 169 14.16 6.80 11.63
C ILE A 169 15.16 7.94 11.42
N ASP A 170 16.23 7.68 10.66
CA ASP A 170 17.20 8.72 10.33
C ASP A 170 16.51 9.92 9.68
N LYS A 171 16.87 11.11 10.14
CA LYS A 171 16.29 12.38 9.67
C LYS A 171 16.46 12.58 8.15
N ALA A 172 17.57 12.12 7.59
CA ALA A 172 17.80 12.17 6.15
C ALA A 172 16.78 11.32 5.34
N LEU A 173 16.20 10.30 5.96
CA LEU A 173 15.25 9.38 5.35
C LEU A 173 13.79 9.78 5.55
N ILE A 174 13.48 10.70 6.45
CA ILE A 174 12.10 11.14 6.73
C ILE A 174 11.41 11.68 5.47
N ARG A 175 12.14 12.42 4.61
CA ARG A 175 11.58 12.93 3.35
C ARG A 175 11.09 11.80 2.44
N HIS A 176 11.80 10.68 2.42
CA HIS A 176 11.45 9.51 1.61
C HIS A 176 10.23 8.79 2.19
N PHE A 177 10.12 8.72 3.51
CA PHE A 177 8.92 8.25 4.18
C PHE A 177 7.70 9.14 3.85
N ILE A 178 7.85 10.46 3.96
CA ILE A 178 6.75 11.42 3.64
C ILE A 178 6.37 11.33 2.16
N ARG A 179 7.33 11.12 1.24
CA ARG A 179 7.04 10.87 -0.18
C ARG A 179 6.22 9.59 -0.36
N GLY A 180 6.62 8.47 0.27
CA GLY A 180 5.87 7.22 0.21
C GLY A 180 4.45 7.37 0.75
N TYR A 181 4.29 8.08 1.87
CA TYR A 181 2.98 8.37 2.44
C TYR A 181 2.13 9.25 1.51
N PHE A 182 2.71 10.29 0.91
CA PHE A 182 2.04 11.14 -0.08
C PHE A 182 1.68 10.35 -1.34
N ASP A 183 2.56 9.49 -1.83
CA ASP A 183 2.31 8.66 -3.02
C ASP A 183 1.17 7.65 -2.80
N GLY A 184 0.96 7.16 -1.57
CA GLY A 184 -0.23 6.42 -1.18
C GLY A 184 -1.46 7.35 -1.05
N ASP A 185 -1.63 7.98 0.07
CA ASP A 185 -2.84 8.72 0.49
C ASP A 185 -2.90 10.19 0.05
N GLY A 186 -1.80 10.76 -0.46
CA GLY A 186 -1.78 12.16 -0.86
C GLY A 186 -2.45 12.41 -2.20
N SER A 187 -2.72 13.66 -2.48
CA SER A 187 -3.30 14.11 -3.75
C SER A 187 -2.68 15.42 -4.23
N ILE A 188 -2.50 15.54 -5.54
CA ILE A 188 -2.13 16.78 -6.21
C ILE A 188 -3.07 17.03 -7.39
N ILE A 189 -3.69 18.20 -7.42
CA ILE A 189 -4.74 18.55 -8.38
C ILE A 189 -4.34 19.84 -9.10
N LEU A 190 -4.37 19.82 -10.43
CA LEU A 190 -4.36 21.01 -11.27
C LEU A 190 -5.78 21.58 -11.36
N SER A 191 -5.93 22.85 -11.08
CA SER A 191 -7.20 23.58 -11.20
C SER A 191 -6.96 24.89 -11.94
N HIS A 192 -8.04 25.56 -12.34
CA HIS A 192 -7.97 26.87 -12.97
C HIS A 192 -8.91 27.83 -12.24
N ASN A 193 -8.40 28.99 -11.87
CA ASN A 193 -9.18 30.08 -11.33
C ASN A 193 -9.41 31.13 -12.40
N THR A 194 -10.51 31.86 -12.26
CA THR A 194 -10.90 32.94 -13.17
C THR A 194 -10.96 34.25 -12.38
N SER A 195 -10.37 35.31 -12.95
CA SER A 195 -10.57 36.68 -12.48
C SER A 195 -11.04 37.59 -13.60
N TYR A 196 -11.83 38.59 -13.23
CA TYR A 196 -12.42 39.54 -14.15
C TYR A 196 -11.91 40.94 -13.81
N TYR A 197 -11.49 41.67 -14.83
CA TYR A 197 -11.03 43.07 -14.71
C TYR A 197 -11.84 43.96 -15.63
N LYS A 198 -12.32 45.08 -15.12
CA LYS A 198 -12.91 46.13 -15.95
C LYS A 198 -11.80 46.87 -16.66
N ALA A 199 -11.85 46.93 -18.00
CA ALA A 199 -11.02 47.78 -18.85
C ALA A 199 -11.88 48.80 -19.59
N ASN A 200 -11.28 49.79 -20.22
CA ASN A 200 -12.01 50.81 -20.96
C ASN A 200 -12.89 50.23 -22.09
N GLU A 201 -12.49 49.10 -22.64
CA GLU A 201 -13.15 48.42 -23.77
C GLU A 201 -14.02 47.23 -23.37
N GLY A 202 -14.31 47.06 -22.06
CA GLY A 202 -15.16 45.93 -21.61
C GLY A 202 -14.57 45.15 -20.42
N ILE A 203 -15.04 43.91 -20.26
CA ILE A 203 -14.58 43.03 -19.18
C ILE A 203 -13.54 42.05 -19.76
N ILE A 204 -12.36 42.07 -19.19
CA ILE A 204 -11.29 41.12 -19.51
C ILE A 204 -11.35 39.97 -18.50
N LYS A 205 -11.43 38.75 -19.01
CA LYS A 205 -11.38 37.52 -18.24
C LYS A 205 -9.99 36.91 -18.31
N TYR A 206 -9.40 36.63 -17.16
CA TYR A 206 -8.14 35.88 -17.05
C TYR A 206 -8.40 34.52 -16.41
N ILE A 207 -7.94 33.48 -17.09
CA ILE A 207 -7.94 32.10 -16.55
C ILE A 207 -6.49 31.75 -16.25
N TYR A 208 -6.20 31.40 -15.02
CA TYR A 208 -4.84 31.05 -14.59
C TYR A 208 -4.79 29.73 -13.84
N PRO A 209 -3.73 28.93 -14.06
CA PRO A 209 -3.57 27.65 -13.39
C PRO A 209 -3.32 27.82 -11.90
N THR A 210 -3.90 26.95 -11.12
CA THR A 210 -3.69 26.79 -9.69
C THR A 210 -3.47 25.32 -9.37
N TYR A 211 -2.98 25.02 -8.17
CA TYR A 211 -2.88 23.66 -7.70
C TYR A 211 -3.39 23.52 -6.28
N CYS A 212 -3.66 22.27 -5.90
CA CYS A 212 -3.92 21.92 -4.52
C CYS A 212 -3.13 20.65 -4.18
N PHE A 213 -2.18 20.78 -3.26
CA PHE A 213 -1.49 19.66 -2.63
C PHE A 213 -2.23 19.29 -1.37
N MET A 214 -2.49 18.00 -1.16
CA MET A 214 -3.26 17.49 -0.03
C MET A 214 -2.66 16.21 0.54
N ILE A 215 -2.70 16.10 1.86
CA ILE A 215 -2.42 14.87 2.61
C ILE A 215 -3.53 14.68 3.64
N LEU A 216 -4.05 13.45 3.75
CA LEU A 216 -4.99 13.05 4.80
C LEU A 216 -4.25 12.40 5.97
N GLY A 217 -4.76 12.53 7.17
CA GLY A 217 -4.21 11.90 8.37
C GLY A 217 -4.85 12.44 9.64
N THR A 218 -4.44 11.92 10.79
CA THR A 218 -4.83 12.52 12.07
C THR A 218 -4.19 13.89 12.22
N GLU A 219 -4.79 14.75 13.03
CA GLU A 219 -4.25 16.09 13.27
C GLU A 219 -2.83 16.06 13.84
N SER A 220 -2.56 15.15 14.79
CA SER A 220 -1.22 14.98 15.39
C SER A 220 -0.18 14.62 14.33
N PHE A 221 -0.47 13.62 13.51
CA PHE A 221 0.43 13.16 12.45
C PHE A 221 0.70 14.24 11.39
N LEU A 222 -0.33 14.97 10.97
CA LEU A 222 -0.18 16.07 10.01
C LEU A 222 0.62 17.24 10.58
N ASN A 223 0.51 17.52 11.89
CA ASN A 223 1.34 18.51 12.56
C ASN A 223 2.82 18.09 12.64
N GLU A 224 3.09 16.78 12.80
CA GLU A 224 4.46 16.25 12.69
C GLU A 224 5.02 16.46 11.27
N ILE A 225 4.24 16.14 10.22
CA ILE A 225 4.63 16.39 8.83
C ILE A 225 4.92 17.89 8.63
N LYS A 226 4.02 18.77 9.09
CA LYS A 226 4.21 20.22 8.97
C LYS A 226 5.50 20.69 9.64
N ARG A 227 5.78 20.18 10.84
CA ARG A 227 7.00 20.54 11.61
C ARG A 227 8.26 20.07 10.91
N GLU A 228 8.25 18.84 10.37
CA GLU A 228 9.40 18.25 9.71
C GLU A 228 9.67 18.90 8.35
N THR A 229 8.65 19.06 7.51
CA THR A 229 8.80 19.61 6.16
C THR A 229 9.05 21.10 6.15
N LYS A 230 8.64 21.82 7.20
CA LYS A 230 8.67 23.29 7.29
C LYS A 230 7.98 23.98 6.11
N PHE A 231 7.01 23.32 5.49
CA PHE A 231 6.21 23.93 4.43
C PHE A 231 5.45 25.15 4.93
N ASN A 232 5.41 26.19 4.13
CA ASN A 232 4.64 27.40 4.38
C ASN A 232 3.20 27.25 3.85
N TYR A 233 2.31 28.16 4.28
CA TYR A 233 0.92 28.21 3.81
C TYR A 233 0.11 26.95 4.04
N VAL A 234 0.54 26.11 4.97
CA VAL A 234 -0.19 24.88 5.38
C VAL A 234 -1.47 25.26 6.10
N LYS A 235 -2.59 24.72 5.64
CA LYS A 235 -3.90 24.80 6.30
C LYS A 235 -4.42 23.38 6.57
N LEU A 236 -4.98 23.18 7.76
CA LEU A 236 -5.69 21.96 8.13
C LEU A 236 -7.20 22.21 8.02
N TYR A 237 -7.87 21.27 7.39
CA TYR A 237 -9.33 21.30 7.21
C TYR A 237 -9.96 20.05 7.81
N ASP A 238 -11.15 20.19 8.33
CA ASP A 238 -11.98 19.07 8.75
C ASP A 238 -12.39 18.22 7.55
N THR A 239 -12.57 16.94 7.80
CA THR A 239 -13.14 16.00 6.83
C THR A 239 -14.47 15.47 7.36
N LYS A 240 -15.14 14.61 6.58
CA LYS A 240 -16.37 13.94 7.05
C LYS A 240 -16.11 13.00 8.23
N THR A 241 -14.88 12.56 8.41
CA THR A 241 -14.45 11.70 9.51
C THR A 241 -13.79 12.57 10.57
N GLU A 242 -14.39 12.69 11.76
CA GLU A 242 -13.97 13.59 12.84
C GLU A 242 -12.47 13.53 13.18
N LYS A 243 -11.91 12.31 13.23
CA LYS A 243 -10.50 12.09 13.57
C LYS A 243 -9.52 12.37 12.42
N ILE A 244 -10.01 12.56 11.20
CA ILE A 244 -9.19 12.75 10.01
C ILE A 244 -9.26 14.21 9.58
N LYS A 245 -8.09 14.81 9.43
CA LYS A 245 -7.91 16.15 8.87
C LYS A 245 -7.29 16.05 7.46
N CYS A 246 -7.44 17.13 6.73
CA CYS A 246 -6.80 17.30 5.43
C CYS A 246 -5.81 18.47 5.51
N LEU A 247 -4.52 18.17 5.38
CA LEU A 247 -3.49 19.18 5.17
C LEU A 247 -3.55 19.63 3.71
N LYS A 248 -3.67 20.95 3.49
CA LYS A 248 -3.70 21.54 2.14
C LYS A 248 -2.71 22.68 1.99
N ILE A 249 -2.09 22.72 0.80
CA ILE A 249 -1.26 23.82 0.35
C ILE A 249 -1.63 24.13 -1.11
N ASN A 250 -1.91 25.40 -1.40
CA ASN A 250 -2.25 25.89 -2.75
C ASN A 250 -1.52 27.17 -3.13
N ALA A 251 -0.58 27.63 -2.32
CA ALA A 251 0.21 28.80 -2.58
C ALA A 251 1.25 28.52 -3.67
N LYS A 252 1.13 29.15 -4.87
CA LYS A 252 2.01 28.92 -6.03
C LYS A 252 3.49 28.99 -5.67
N LYS A 253 3.88 29.91 -4.80
CA LYS A 253 5.28 30.07 -4.36
C LYS A 253 5.82 28.92 -3.50
N GLU A 254 4.96 28.03 -3.01
CA GLU A 254 5.37 26.85 -2.25
C GLU A 254 5.50 25.60 -3.12
N PHE A 255 5.05 25.67 -4.38
CA PHE A 255 5.01 24.53 -5.30
C PHE A 255 6.38 23.88 -5.48
N ASP A 256 7.42 24.66 -5.83
CA ASP A 256 8.75 24.09 -6.05
C ASP A 256 9.39 23.56 -4.76
N ASN A 257 9.12 24.19 -3.61
CA ASN A 257 9.61 23.71 -2.32
C ASN A 257 9.06 22.32 -1.99
N ILE A 258 7.74 22.11 -2.18
CA ILE A 258 7.11 20.80 -1.95
C ILE A 258 7.67 19.78 -2.93
N PHE A 259 7.72 20.12 -4.22
CA PHE A 259 8.23 19.23 -5.26
C PHE A 259 9.66 18.79 -4.96
N ASN A 260 10.56 19.74 -4.69
CA ASN A 260 11.95 19.47 -4.40
C ASN A 260 12.11 18.65 -3.12
N TYR A 261 11.34 18.95 -2.07
CA TYR A 261 11.36 18.16 -0.83
C TYR A 261 11.01 16.68 -1.10
N LEU A 262 9.97 16.43 -1.90
CA LEU A 262 9.51 15.07 -2.15
C LEU A 262 10.40 14.34 -3.17
N TYR A 263 10.80 15.00 -4.27
CA TYR A 263 11.29 14.31 -5.45
C TYR A 263 12.73 14.67 -5.89
N ASP A 264 13.38 15.71 -5.30
CA ASP A 264 14.76 16.00 -5.67
C ASP A 264 15.66 14.79 -5.37
N LYS A 265 16.42 14.35 -6.39
CA LYS A 265 17.33 13.21 -6.34
C LYS A 265 16.66 11.91 -5.85
N SER A 266 15.33 11.79 -5.94
CA SER A 266 14.65 10.56 -5.60
C SER A 266 14.78 9.52 -6.70
N THR A 267 15.03 8.27 -6.32
CA THR A 267 15.10 7.15 -7.27
C THR A 267 13.76 6.43 -7.41
N ILE A 268 12.88 6.58 -6.42
CA ILE A 268 11.59 5.88 -6.33
C ILE A 268 10.47 6.91 -6.21
N LYS A 269 9.42 6.73 -7.01
CA LYS A 269 8.25 7.62 -7.03
C LYS A 269 7.06 6.93 -7.69
N LEU A 270 5.87 7.39 -7.39
CA LEU A 270 4.67 6.98 -8.12
C LEU A 270 4.53 7.83 -9.38
N GLU A 271 4.79 7.23 -10.55
CA GLU A 271 4.91 7.94 -11.82
C GLU A 271 3.68 8.82 -12.15
N ARG A 272 2.45 8.32 -11.91
CA ARG A 272 1.25 9.13 -12.19
C ARG A 272 1.18 10.43 -11.39
N LYS A 273 1.66 10.43 -10.12
CA LYS A 273 1.70 11.65 -9.29
C LYS A 273 2.85 12.56 -9.71
N TYR A 274 4.01 11.98 -9.99
CA TYR A 274 5.15 12.74 -10.50
C TYR A 274 4.82 13.43 -11.84
N ASN A 275 4.16 12.73 -12.74
CA ASN A 275 3.72 13.31 -14.02
C ASN A 275 2.70 14.44 -13.82
N LYS A 276 1.83 14.33 -12.81
CA LYS A 276 0.89 15.41 -12.46
C LYS A 276 1.61 16.67 -11.96
N TRP A 277 2.71 16.52 -11.22
CA TRP A 277 3.56 17.66 -10.87
C TRP A 277 4.15 18.34 -12.09
N ASN A 278 4.65 17.58 -13.07
CA ASN A 278 5.21 18.13 -14.32
C ASN A 278 4.14 18.84 -15.16
N GLU A 279 2.92 18.29 -15.21
CA GLU A 279 1.76 18.92 -15.85
C GLU A 279 1.47 20.31 -15.23
N ILE A 280 1.41 20.39 -13.91
CA ILE A 280 1.17 21.65 -13.20
C ILE A 280 2.30 22.66 -13.45
N LYS A 281 3.55 22.20 -13.41
CA LYS A 281 4.73 23.03 -13.69
C LYS A 281 4.67 23.63 -15.11
N SER A 282 4.30 22.81 -16.09
CA SER A 282 4.09 23.25 -17.47
C SER A 282 2.97 24.29 -17.58
N ALA A 283 1.83 24.04 -16.89
CA ALA A 283 0.72 24.99 -16.87
C ALA A 283 1.14 26.34 -16.24
N PHE A 284 1.97 26.31 -15.20
CA PHE A 284 2.50 27.54 -14.59
C PHE A 284 3.45 28.32 -15.51
N THR A 285 4.17 27.62 -16.38
CA THR A 285 5.06 28.25 -17.40
C THR A 285 4.24 28.94 -18.48
N VAL A 286 3.14 28.34 -18.92
CA VAL A 286 2.21 28.97 -19.89
C VAL A 286 1.54 30.21 -19.28
N GLY A 287 1.24 30.16 -17.96
CA GLY A 287 0.69 31.29 -17.24
C GLY A 287 -0.83 31.50 -17.46
N ALA A 288 -1.24 32.76 -17.31
CA ALA A 288 -2.66 33.14 -17.46
C ALA A 288 -3.04 33.32 -18.94
N VAL A 289 -4.21 32.76 -19.29
CA VAL A 289 -4.80 32.99 -20.61
C VAL A 289 -5.77 34.16 -20.53
N LYS A 290 -5.60 35.16 -21.40
CA LYS A 290 -6.48 36.31 -21.54
C LYS A 290 -7.58 35.99 -22.56
N GLN A 291 -8.83 36.20 -22.18
CA GLN A 291 -10.00 36.17 -23.07
C GLN A 291 -10.65 37.54 -23.05
N ILE A 292 -10.84 38.11 -24.23
CA ILE A 292 -11.56 39.37 -24.43
C ILE A 292 -12.98 38.96 -24.82
N GLY A 293 -13.96 39.35 -24.01
CA GLY A 293 -15.38 39.12 -24.26
C GLY A 293 -15.98 40.21 -25.10
#